data_9a91db33481f3babe7389f40e3b133c1
#
_entry.id   9a91db33481f3babe7389f40e3b133c1
#
_cell.length_a   1.000
_cell.length_b   1.000
_cell.length_c   1.000
_cell.angle_alpha   90.00
_cell.angle_beta   90.00
_cell.angle_gamma   90.00
#
_symmetry.space_group_name_H-M   'P 1'
#
loop_
_entity.id
_entity.type
_entity.pdbx_description
1 polymer ?
#
loop_
_entity_poly.entity_id
_entity_poly.type
_entity_poly.pdbx_seq_one_letter_code
_entity_poly.pdbx_strand_id
1 'polypeptide(L)'
;VACRVKGLDAAVDCWGGRVVASKEDLTAAQPVAAIDLTGNLACPLLGIFGNDDQSPSPAQVNQHEEELKKHGKNYKFHRYDGAGHGFWYYHTDRYRPQQAMDAWGKVFEFFAEHLKA
;
A
#
# COMPACT_ATOMS: atom_id res chain seq x y z
N VAL A 1 9.72 -0.57 3.77
CA VAL A 1 10.14 -1.62 4.73
C VAL A 1 10.13 -2.97 4.03
N ALA A 2 9.00 -3.46 3.51
CA ALA A 2 8.86 -4.83 2.98
C ALA A 2 9.89 -5.21 1.89
N CYS A 3 10.33 -4.26 1.07
CA CYS A 3 11.37 -4.50 0.05
C CYS A 3 12.81 -4.47 0.60
N ARG A 4 13.00 -4.14 1.86
CA ARG A 4 14.32 -4.02 2.51
C ARG A 4 14.56 -5.02 3.62
N VAL A 5 13.49 -5.61 4.15
CA VAL A 5 13.54 -6.55 5.26
C VAL A 5 13.20 -7.95 4.75
N LYS A 6 14.03 -8.92 5.11
CA LYS A 6 13.78 -10.34 4.80
C LYS A 6 13.02 -11.00 5.96
N GLY A 7 12.30 -12.07 5.65
CA GLY A 7 11.61 -12.87 6.67
C GLY A 7 10.27 -12.31 7.12
N LEU A 8 9.65 -11.44 6.29
CA LEU A 8 8.25 -11.06 6.46
C LEU A 8 7.36 -12.07 5.76
N ASP A 9 6.32 -12.53 6.45
CA ASP A 9 5.35 -13.49 5.91
C ASP A 9 4.26 -12.79 5.08
N ALA A 10 3.95 -11.54 5.41
CA ALA A 10 2.98 -10.71 4.71
C ALA A 10 3.21 -9.21 4.98
N ALA A 11 2.74 -8.35 4.09
CA ALA A 11 2.80 -6.90 4.26
C ALA A 11 1.49 -6.24 3.83
N VAL A 12 1.09 -5.19 4.53
CA VAL A 12 -0.04 -4.34 4.17
C VAL A 12 0.46 -2.92 3.95
N ASP A 13 0.16 -2.36 2.79
CA ASP A 13 0.42 -0.96 2.46
C ASP A 13 -0.89 -0.16 2.59
N CYS A 14 -0.95 0.67 3.62
CA CYS A 14 -2.05 1.60 3.82
C CYS A 14 -1.62 2.99 3.34
N TRP A 15 -2.15 3.40 2.22
CA TRP A 15 -1.94 4.74 1.63
C TRP A 15 -0.46 5.11 1.42
N GLY A 16 0.37 4.22 0.93
CA GLY A 16 1.81 4.43 0.74
C GLY A 16 2.15 5.57 -0.21
N GLY A 17 2.11 6.81 0.28
CA GLY A 17 2.29 8.03 -0.52
C GLY A 17 3.71 8.28 -1.05
N ARG A 18 4.70 7.56 -0.54
CA ARG A 18 6.11 7.68 -0.96
C ARG A 18 6.64 6.43 -1.67
N VAL A 19 5.77 5.56 -2.11
CA VAL A 19 6.18 4.42 -2.93
C VAL A 19 6.66 4.93 -4.29
N VAL A 20 5.87 5.79 -4.93
CA VAL A 20 6.29 6.55 -6.12
C VAL A 20 6.78 7.90 -5.67
N ALA A 21 8.08 8.14 -5.77
CA ALA A 21 8.73 9.39 -5.36
C ALA A 21 9.58 9.94 -6.51
N SER A 22 9.50 11.24 -6.73
CA SER A 22 10.41 11.95 -7.64
C SER A 22 11.80 12.09 -7.01
N LYS A 23 12.80 12.48 -7.80
CA LYS A 23 14.15 12.72 -7.27
C LYS A 23 14.16 13.82 -6.19
N GLU A 24 13.30 14.83 -6.34
CA GLU A 24 13.19 15.93 -5.38
C GLU A 24 12.55 15.49 -4.05
N ASP A 25 11.75 14.42 -4.07
CA ASP A 25 11.12 13.88 -2.87
C ASP A 25 12.03 12.95 -2.07
N LEU A 26 13.18 12.56 -2.63
CA LEU A 26 14.14 11.67 -1.96
C LEU A 26 14.86 12.41 -0.83
N THR A 27 15.14 11.69 0.24
CA THR A 27 15.82 12.21 1.43
C THR A 27 16.95 11.30 1.85
N ALA A 28 17.80 11.77 2.77
CA ALA A 28 18.86 10.93 3.34
C ALA A 28 18.30 9.67 4.02
N ALA A 29 17.09 9.74 4.59
CA ALA A 29 16.40 8.58 5.19
C ALA A 29 15.76 7.66 4.13
N GLN A 30 15.40 8.20 2.98
CA GLN A 30 14.84 7.47 1.84
C GLN A 30 15.54 7.89 0.55
N PRO A 31 16.79 7.41 0.31
CA PRO A 31 17.60 7.82 -0.84
C PRO A 31 17.15 7.18 -2.15
N VAL A 32 16.29 6.17 -2.10
CA VAL A 32 15.74 5.45 -3.25
C VAL A 32 14.24 5.34 -3.09
N ALA A 33 13.48 5.59 -4.15
CA ALA A 33 12.04 5.41 -4.15
C ALA A 33 11.67 3.93 -3.89
N ALA A 34 10.64 3.68 -3.09
CA ALA A 34 10.26 2.31 -2.75
C ALA A 34 9.86 1.49 -3.99
N ILE A 35 9.27 2.14 -5.00
CA ILE A 35 8.89 1.49 -6.26
C ILE A 35 10.09 0.87 -6.99
N ASP A 36 11.26 1.50 -6.91
CA ASP A 36 12.50 1.00 -7.56
C ASP A 36 13.05 -0.25 -6.86
N LEU A 37 12.54 -0.56 -5.67
CA LEU A 37 12.91 -1.75 -4.89
C LEU A 37 11.87 -2.87 -5.01
N THR A 38 10.88 -2.75 -5.87
CA THR A 38 9.78 -3.71 -6.01
C THR A 38 10.27 -5.13 -6.29
N GLY A 39 11.34 -5.29 -7.07
CA GLY A 39 11.96 -6.59 -7.34
C GLY A 39 12.42 -7.34 -6.09
N ASN A 40 12.70 -6.63 -4.99
CA ASN A 40 13.14 -7.21 -3.72
C ASN A 40 12.00 -7.64 -2.80
N LEU A 41 10.75 -7.33 -3.14
CA LEU A 41 9.59 -7.75 -2.34
C LEU A 41 9.51 -9.28 -2.33
N ALA A 42 9.60 -9.90 -1.16
CA ALA A 42 9.65 -11.35 -0.99
C ALA A 42 8.39 -11.94 -0.34
N CYS A 43 7.47 -11.11 0.14
CA CYS A 43 6.23 -11.56 0.76
C CYS A 43 5.00 -11.08 -0.01
N PRO A 44 3.82 -11.71 0.19
CA PRO A 44 2.56 -11.19 -0.32
C PRO A 44 2.28 -9.77 0.18
N LEU A 45 1.70 -8.94 -0.68
CA LEU A 45 1.37 -7.54 -0.40
C LEU A 45 -0.13 -7.28 -0.58
N LEU A 46 -0.77 -6.75 0.44
CA LEU A 46 -2.09 -6.15 0.35
C LEU A 46 -1.95 -4.63 0.29
N GLY A 47 -2.59 -3.97 -0.67
CA GLY A 47 -2.66 -2.52 -0.76
C GLY A 47 -4.07 -2.01 -0.49
N ILE A 48 -4.19 -0.98 0.33
CA ILE A 48 -5.45 -0.29 0.67
C ILE A 48 -5.30 1.18 0.29
N PHE A 49 -6.12 1.64 -0.66
CA PHE A 49 -6.01 2.99 -1.23
C PHE A 49 -7.39 3.64 -1.38
N GLY A 50 -7.44 4.95 -1.21
CA GLY A 50 -8.61 5.78 -1.51
C GLY A 50 -8.48 6.44 -2.89
N ASN A 51 -9.53 6.42 -3.70
CA ASN A 51 -9.51 7.02 -5.04
C ASN A 51 -9.53 8.55 -5.03
N ASP A 52 -9.89 9.18 -3.92
CA ASP A 52 -9.83 10.63 -3.72
C ASP A 52 -8.50 11.10 -3.10
N ASP A 53 -7.54 10.19 -2.90
CA ASP A 53 -6.23 10.52 -2.35
C ASP A 53 -5.35 11.25 -3.39
N GLN A 54 -4.56 12.20 -2.92
CA GLN A 54 -3.61 12.95 -3.74
C GLN A 54 -2.18 12.38 -3.66
N SER A 55 -1.88 11.63 -2.60
CA SER A 55 -0.57 11.00 -2.38
C SER A 55 -0.68 9.75 -1.51
N PRO A 56 -0.80 8.56 -2.10
CA PRO A 56 -0.68 8.29 -3.54
C PRO A 56 -1.95 8.66 -4.32
N SER A 57 -1.78 9.32 -5.44
CA SER A 57 -2.88 9.52 -6.41
C SER A 57 -3.24 8.18 -7.08
N PRO A 58 -4.44 8.04 -7.68
CA PRO A 58 -4.78 6.86 -8.45
C PRO A 58 -3.75 6.50 -9.53
N ALA A 59 -3.16 7.51 -10.18
CA ALA A 59 -2.09 7.30 -11.17
C ALA A 59 -0.83 6.68 -10.55
N GLN A 60 -0.44 7.13 -9.35
CA GLN A 60 0.70 6.54 -8.63
C GLN A 60 0.41 5.11 -8.16
N VAL A 61 -0.83 4.83 -7.76
CA VAL A 61 -1.27 3.46 -7.43
C VAL A 61 -1.18 2.55 -8.66
N ASN A 62 -1.57 3.06 -9.84
CA ASN A 62 -1.42 2.33 -11.11
C ASN A 62 0.05 2.01 -11.40
N GLN A 63 0.96 2.96 -11.24
CA GLN A 63 2.40 2.75 -11.43
C GLN A 63 2.95 1.68 -10.49
N HIS A 64 2.54 1.72 -9.21
CA HIS A 64 2.92 0.71 -8.22
C HIS A 64 2.44 -0.69 -8.63
N GLU A 65 1.19 -0.80 -9.08
CA GLU A 65 0.61 -2.05 -9.53
C GLU A 65 1.34 -2.61 -10.77
N GLU A 66 1.66 -1.74 -11.74
CA GLU A 66 2.43 -2.13 -12.94
C GLU A 66 3.81 -2.70 -12.60
N GLU A 67 4.54 -2.09 -11.66
CA GLU A 67 5.83 -2.60 -11.21
C GLU A 67 5.69 -3.95 -10.47
N LEU A 68 4.66 -4.13 -9.67
CA LEU A 68 4.38 -5.42 -9.01
C LEU A 68 4.10 -6.52 -10.05
N LYS A 69 3.31 -6.23 -11.08
CA LYS A 69 3.05 -7.14 -12.20
C LYS A 69 4.32 -7.48 -12.98
N LYS A 70 5.10 -6.45 -13.32
CA LYS A 70 6.37 -6.58 -14.05
C LYS A 70 7.35 -7.53 -13.34
N HIS A 71 7.41 -7.47 -12.03
CA HIS A 71 8.27 -8.31 -11.20
C HIS A 71 7.60 -9.62 -10.74
N GLY A 72 6.40 -9.94 -11.22
CA GLY A 72 5.69 -11.18 -10.89
C GLY A 72 5.37 -11.33 -9.41
N LYS A 73 5.09 -10.23 -8.70
CA LYS A 73 4.83 -10.25 -7.26
C LYS A 73 3.42 -10.71 -6.93
N ASN A 74 3.29 -11.38 -5.79
CA ASN A 74 1.99 -11.74 -5.22
C ASN A 74 1.42 -10.53 -4.50
N TYR A 75 0.37 -9.93 -5.04
CA TYR A 75 -0.24 -8.75 -4.46
C TYR A 75 -1.75 -8.71 -4.72
N LYS A 76 -2.46 -7.92 -3.91
CA LYS A 76 -3.86 -7.58 -4.09
C LYS A 76 -4.08 -6.13 -3.67
N PHE A 77 -4.70 -5.32 -4.53
CA PHE A 77 -5.02 -3.93 -4.24
C PHE A 77 -6.54 -3.75 -4.13
N HIS A 78 -6.95 -3.04 -3.08
CA HIS A 78 -8.33 -2.57 -2.90
C HIS A 78 -8.35 -1.05 -2.95
N ARG A 79 -9.20 -0.52 -3.82
CA ARG A 79 -9.34 0.91 -4.07
C ARG A 79 -10.77 1.33 -3.74
N TYR A 80 -10.92 2.38 -2.96
CA TYR A 80 -12.20 2.81 -2.39
C TYR A 80 -12.62 4.16 -2.94
N ASP A 81 -13.77 4.20 -3.62
CA ASP A 81 -14.39 5.44 -4.06
C ASP A 81 -14.90 6.24 -2.87
N GLY A 82 -14.84 7.57 -2.95
CA GLY A 82 -15.27 8.47 -1.89
C GLY A 82 -14.39 8.48 -0.64
N ALA A 83 -13.19 7.90 -0.72
CA ALA A 83 -12.22 7.84 0.37
C ALA A 83 -10.90 8.46 -0.06
N GLY A 84 -10.31 9.26 0.81
CA GLY A 84 -9.00 9.89 0.63
C GLY A 84 -7.95 9.28 1.56
N HIS A 85 -6.86 10.01 1.74
CA HIS A 85 -5.75 9.58 2.57
C HIS A 85 -6.16 9.40 4.03
N GLY A 86 -5.85 8.24 4.62
CA GLY A 86 -6.10 8.01 6.04
C GLY A 86 -7.58 7.86 6.39
N PHE A 87 -8.41 7.32 5.51
CA PHE A 87 -9.85 7.20 5.73
C PHE A 87 -10.26 6.28 6.91
N TRP A 88 -9.30 5.66 7.58
CA TRP A 88 -9.50 4.90 8.83
C TRP A 88 -9.46 5.77 10.09
N TYR A 89 -9.01 7.01 9.99
CA TYR A 89 -8.83 7.89 11.15
C TYR A 89 -10.18 8.40 11.67
N TYR A 90 -10.78 7.64 12.59
CA TYR A 90 -12.12 7.87 13.11
C TYR A 90 -12.32 9.21 13.83
N HIS A 91 -11.24 9.87 14.25
CA HIS A 91 -11.26 11.16 14.96
C HIS A 91 -11.03 12.36 14.03
N THR A 92 -11.12 12.16 12.73
CA THR A 92 -10.96 13.21 11.72
C THR A 92 -12.11 13.19 10.72
N ASP A 93 -12.27 14.28 9.97
CA ASP A 93 -13.23 14.40 8.88
C ASP A 93 -12.92 13.49 7.66
N ARG A 94 -11.73 12.90 7.65
CA ARG A 94 -11.31 11.91 6.62
C ARG A 94 -11.98 10.55 6.80
N TYR A 95 -12.53 10.28 7.98
CA TYR A 95 -13.11 8.99 8.30
C TYR A 95 -14.27 8.62 7.38
N ARG A 96 -14.20 7.41 6.80
CA ARG A 96 -15.24 6.82 5.96
C ARG A 96 -15.61 5.47 6.54
N PRO A 97 -16.65 5.40 7.39
CA PRO A 97 -16.97 4.21 8.17
C PRO A 97 -17.17 2.95 7.35
N GLN A 98 -17.92 3.03 6.26
CA GLN A 98 -18.20 1.87 5.41
C GLN A 98 -16.94 1.34 4.73
N GLN A 99 -16.17 2.23 4.11
CA GLN A 99 -14.90 1.87 3.46
C GLN A 99 -13.88 1.36 4.47
N ALA A 100 -13.81 1.97 5.65
CA ALA A 100 -12.90 1.55 6.72
C ALA A 100 -13.23 0.15 7.23
N MET A 101 -14.51 -0.16 7.45
CA MET A 101 -14.97 -1.48 7.92
C MET A 101 -14.67 -2.56 6.87
N ASP A 102 -14.96 -2.30 5.60
CA ASP A 102 -14.64 -3.25 4.53
C ASP A 102 -13.13 -3.47 4.42
N ALA A 103 -12.33 -2.41 4.44
CA ALA A 103 -10.87 -2.50 4.34
C ALA A 103 -10.26 -3.28 5.51
N TRP A 104 -10.73 -3.08 6.74
CA TRP A 104 -10.30 -3.87 7.89
C TRP A 104 -10.63 -5.36 7.73
N GLY A 105 -11.81 -5.68 7.21
CA GLY A 105 -12.18 -7.06 6.86
C GLY A 105 -11.17 -7.69 5.90
N LYS A 106 -10.79 -6.97 4.84
CA LYS A 106 -9.78 -7.43 3.87
C LYS A 106 -8.40 -7.66 4.51
N VAL A 107 -8.00 -6.80 5.44
CA VAL A 107 -6.72 -6.96 6.16
C VAL A 107 -6.74 -8.23 7.02
N PHE A 108 -7.82 -8.46 7.77
CA PHE A 108 -7.94 -9.66 8.60
C PHE A 108 -7.98 -10.95 7.78
N GLU A 109 -8.74 -10.95 6.67
CA GLU A 109 -8.77 -12.08 5.73
C GLU A 109 -7.37 -12.38 5.17
N PHE A 110 -6.66 -11.33 4.75
CA PHE A 110 -5.32 -11.45 4.19
C PHE A 110 -4.32 -12.01 5.21
N PHE A 111 -4.33 -11.52 6.43
CA PHE A 111 -3.46 -12.06 7.47
C PHE A 111 -3.85 -13.47 7.88
N ALA A 112 -5.14 -13.80 7.94
CA ALA A 112 -5.58 -15.16 8.21
C ALA A 112 -5.10 -16.15 7.12
N GLU A 113 -5.01 -15.71 5.88
CA GLU A 113 -4.50 -16.51 4.76
C GLU A 113 -2.99 -16.74 4.84
N HIS A 114 -2.21 -15.71 5.19
CA HIS A 114 -0.75 -15.72 5.07
C HIS A 114 0.01 -15.90 6.39
N LEU A 115 -0.61 -15.63 7.54
CA LEU A 115 0.01 -15.76 8.86
C LEU A 115 -0.52 -17.00 9.59
N LYS A 116 -0.19 -18.17 9.08
CA LYS A 116 -0.57 -19.43 9.72
C LYS A 116 0.45 -19.83 10.77
N ALA A 117 -0.03 -20.11 11.96
CA ALA A 117 0.78 -20.69 13.01
C ALA A 117 1.23 -22.12 12.67
#